data_4ec38caa756e1de84e702db42bb652b4
#
_entry.id   4ec38caa756e1de84e702db42bb652b4
#
_cell.length_a   1.000
_cell.length_b   1.000
_cell.length_c   1.000
_cell.angle_alpha   90.00
_cell.angle_beta   90.00
_cell.angle_gamma   90.00
#
_symmetry.space_group_name_H-M   'P 1'
#
loop_
_entity.id
_entity.type
_entity.pdbx_description
1 polymer ?
#
loop_
_entity_poly.entity_id
_entity_poly.type
_entity_poly.pdbx_seq_one_letter_code
_entity_poly.pdbx_strand_id
1 'polypeptide(L)'
;MKRDKLKWGRIGALAHYWVPIRRERIHKLFICSLLPALILSLSQAALADRYQYPLGDISQAQLLERHEVFKRNYDAYQVTAGIDGLPADLKVKILFGTWCHDSEREVPRMLKLLTASGVKEDNISLISLDIRKEEPEGRAKALDVRFTPTFIFLLGDIELGRIIERPVESLQADIAAMVELSD
;
A
#
# COMPACT_ATOMS: atom_id res chain seq x y z
N MET A 1 -13.19 12.03 -100.38
CA MET A 1 -13.84 12.03 -99.05
C MET A 1 -14.16 10.58 -98.69
N LYS A 2 -13.19 9.90 -97.99
CA LYS A 2 -13.29 8.47 -97.67
C LYS A 2 -13.45 8.39 -96.13
N ARG A 3 -14.48 7.67 -95.72
CA ARG A 3 -14.78 7.37 -94.30
C ARG A 3 -14.09 6.05 -94.00
N ASP A 4 -13.11 6.09 -93.12
CA ASP A 4 -12.45 4.84 -92.65
C ASP A 4 -13.25 4.34 -91.44
N LYS A 5 -13.66 3.08 -91.49
CA LYS A 5 -14.39 2.30 -90.55
C LYS A 5 -13.41 1.74 -89.54
N LEU A 6 -13.43 2.21 -88.29
CA LEU A 6 -12.72 1.56 -87.22
C LEU A 6 -13.38 0.25 -86.81
N LYS A 7 -12.62 -0.81 -86.85
CA LYS A 7 -12.97 -2.14 -86.36
C LYS A 7 -12.80 -2.19 -84.83
N TRP A 8 -13.85 -2.52 -84.12
CA TRP A 8 -13.81 -2.84 -82.70
C TRP A 8 -13.32 -4.28 -82.53
N GLY A 9 -12.13 -4.43 -81.89
CA GLY A 9 -11.60 -5.71 -81.47
C GLY A 9 -12.31 -6.19 -80.17
N ARG A 10 -12.69 -7.44 -80.15
CA ARG A 10 -13.27 -8.13 -78.99
C ARG A 10 -12.24 -8.18 -77.87
N ILE A 11 -12.53 -7.55 -76.79
CA ILE A 11 -11.77 -7.71 -75.54
C ILE A 11 -12.28 -8.98 -74.84
N GLY A 12 -11.37 -9.93 -74.64
CA GLY A 12 -11.64 -11.23 -74.03
C GLY A 12 -12.17 -11.07 -72.57
N ALA A 13 -13.10 -11.93 -72.22
CA ALA A 13 -13.69 -12.07 -70.93
C ALA A 13 -12.61 -12.46 -69.90
N LEU A 14 -12.25 -11.57 -68.98
CA LEU A 14 -11.49 -11.93 -67.79
C LEU A 14 -12.45 -12.66 -66.83
N ALA A 15 -12.26 -13.98 -66.75
CA ALA A 15 -12.93 -14.78 -65.73
C ALA A 15 -12.50 -14.31 -64.32
N HIS A 16 -13.46 -13.74 -63.61
CA HIS A 16 -13.29 -13.44 -62.19
C HIS A 16 -13.18 -14.75 -61.42
N TYR A 17 -11.96 -15.10 -61.06
CA TYR A 17 -11.69 -16.17 -60.11
C TYR A 17 -12.19 -15.73 -58.73
N TRP A 18 -13.40 -16.12 -58.38
CA TRP A 18 -13.95 -15.94 -57.03
C TRP A 18 -13.40 -17.06 -56.15
N VAL A 19 -12.39 -16.74 -55.31
CA VAL A 19 -11.90 -17.66 -54.29
C VAL A 19 -12.79 -17.49 -53.07
N PRO A 20 -13.56 -18.49 -52.65
CA PRO A 20 -14.34 -18.38 -51.42
C PRO A 20 -13.37 -18.41 -50.26
N ILE A 21 -13.18 -17.26 -49.58
CA ILE A 21 -12.48 -17.18 -48.33
C ILE A 21 -13.31 -17.93 -47.28
N ARG A 22 -12.83 -19.12 -46.89
CA ARG A 22 -13.48 -19.91 -45.84
C ARG A 22 -13.56 -19.09 -44.56
N ARG A 23 -14.77 -18.73 -44.16
CA ARG A 23 -15.13 -17.92 -42.99
C ARG A 23 -14.61 -18.52 -41.64
N GLU A 24 -14.29 -19.80 -41.63
CA GLU A 24 -13.85 -20.52 -40.41
C GLU A 24 -12.42 -20.20 -39.93
N ARG A 25 -11.53 -19.67 -40.77
CA ARG A 25 -10.15 -19.35 -40.35
C ARG A 25 -10.06 -18.01 -39.60
N ILE A 26 -10.99 -17.11 -39.82
CA ILE A 26 -10.94 -15.77 -39.21
C ILE A 26 -11.26 -15.84 -37.72
N HIS A 27 -12.22 -16.69 -37.31
CA HIS A 27 -12.58 -16.83 -35.87
C HIS A 27 -11.47 -17.44 -35.02
N LYS A 28 -10.65 -18.37 -35.58
CA LYS A 28 -9.55 -18.98 -34.82
C LYS A 28 -8.36 -18.03 -34.60
N LEU A 29 -8.12 -17.11 -35.54
CA LEU A 29 -7.05 -16.11 -35.40
C LEU A 29 -7.41 -15.00 -34.40
N PHE A 30 -8.69 -14.59 -34.32
CA PHE A 30 -9.13 -13.60 -33.36
C PHE A 30 -9.17 -14.11 -31.93
N ILE A 31 -9.51 -15.39 -31.70
CA ILE A 31 -9.54 -15.97 -30.36
C ILE A 31 -8.11 -16.14 -29.81
N CYS A 32 -7.13 -16.48 -30.69
CA CYS A 32 -5.75 -16.68 -30.26
C CYS A 32 -5.03 -15.37 -29.90
N SER A 33 -5.46 -14.22 -30.43
CA SER A 33 -4.85 -12.91 -30.14
C SER A 33 -5.44 -12.22 -28.89
N LEU A 34 -6.65 -12.59 -28.46
CA LEU A 34 -7.30 -11.99 -27.28
C LEU A 34 -6.88 -12.65 -25.96
N LEU A 35 -6.53 -13.95 -25.98
CA LEU A 35 -6.10 -14.70 -24.80
C LEU A 35 -4.85 -14.12 -24.12
N PRO A 36 -3.74 -13.80 -24.82
CA PRO A 36 -2.56 -13.24 -24.17
C PRO A 36 -2.80 -11.83 -23.60
N ALA A 37 -3.66 -11.02 -24.22
CA ALA A 37 -4.01 -9.70 -23.70
C ALA A 37 -4.81 -9.78 -22.41
N LEU A 38 -5.72 -10.75 -22.29
CA LEU A 38 -6.51 -11.00 -21.08
C LEU A 38 -5.63 -11.51 -19.92
N ILE A 39 -4.69 -12.41 -20.20
CA ILE A 39 -3.76 -12.94 -19.19
C ILE A 39 -2.82 -11.82 -18.70
N LEU A 40 -2.35 -10.93 -19.58
CA LEU A 40 -1.49 -9.82 -19.22
C LEU A 40 -2.22 -8.79 -18.35
N SER A 41 -3.50 -8.51 -18.62
CA SER A 41 -4.29 -7.58 -17.82
C SER A 41 -4.59 -8.11 -16.41
N LEU A 42 -4.84 -9.41 -16.26
CA LEU A 42 -5.04 -10.06 -14.96
C LEU A 42 -3.77 -10.06 -14.11
N SER A 43 -2.60 -10.25 -14.73
CA SER A 43 -1.33 -10.20 -13.99
C SER A 43 -0.96 -8.78 -13.53
N GLN A 44 -1.31 -7.75 -14.27
CA GLN A 44 -1.11 -6.36 -13.87
C GLN A 44 -2.01 -5.94 -12.70
N ALA A 45 -3.26 -6.38 -12.69
CA ALA A 45 -4.19 -6.13 -11.59
C ALA A 45 -3.71 -6.80 -10.28
N ALA A 46 -3.24 -8.05 -10.37
CA ALA A 46 -2.71 -8.79 -9.22
C ALA A 46 -1.39 -8.20 -8.67
N LEU A 47 -0.58 -7.57 -9.52
CA LEU A 47 0.63 -6.87 -9.10
C LEU A 47 0.29 -5.50 -8.46
N ALA A 48 -0.69 -4.79 -8.98
CA ALA A 48 -1.13 -3.51 -8.41
C ALA A 48 -1.69 -3.69 -6.99
N ASP A 49 -2.44 -4.75 -6.74
CA ASP A 49 -2.99 -5.06 -5.42
C ASP A 49 -1.89 -5.37 -4.37
N ARG A 50 -0.77 -5.96 -4.78
CA ARG A 50 0.38 -6.23 -3.90
C ARG A 50 1.11 -4.96 -3.42
N TYR A 51 0.99 -3.87 -4.15
CA TYR A 51 1.66 -2.60 -3.84
C TYR A 51 0.69 -1.51 -3.36
N GLN A 52 -0.61 -1.80 -3.27
CA GLN A 52 -1.59 -0.87 -2.75
C GLN A 52 -1.59 -0.92 -1.23
N TYR A 53 -0.68 -0.18 -0.62
CA TYR A 53 -0.66 0.01 0.81
C TYR A 53 -1.90 0.79 1.24
N PRO A 54 -2.66 0.35 2.26
CA PRO A 54 -3.70 1.18 2.82
C PRO A 54 -3.07 2.46 3.37
N LEU A 55 -3.55 3.61 2.93
CA LEU A 55 -3.11 4.92 3.42
C LEU A 55 -4.14 5.48 4.40
N GLY A 56 -3.65 6.22 5.41
CA GLY A 56 -4.48 6.75 6.46
C GLY A 56 -4.71 5.76 7.60
N ASP A 57 -5.88 5.83 8.23
CA ASP A 57 -6.18 5.02 9.41
C ASP A 57 -6.27 3.53 9.10
N ILE A 58 -5.64 2.74 9.95
CA ILE A 58 -5.68 1.28 9.92
C ILE A 58 -5.78 0.76 11.36
N SER A 59 -6.57 -0.27 11.61
CA SER A 59 -6.56 -0.92 12.91
C SER A 59 -5.37 -1.85 13.10
N GLN A 60 -4.99 -2.13 14.36
CA GLN A 60 -3.96 -3.12 14.67
C GLN A 60 -4.29 -4.48 14.05
N ALA A 61 -5.55 -4.91 14.14
CA ALA A 61 -6.00 -6.17 13.55
C ALA A 61 -5.77 -6.21 12.03
N GLN A 62 -6.17 -5.14 11.32
CA GLN A 62 -5.97 -5.05 9.87
C GLN A 62 -4.49 -5.02 9.49
N LEU A 63 -3.64 -4.32 10.27
CA LEU A 63 -2.19 -4.28 10.04
C LEU A 63 -1.60 -5.69 10.14
N LEU A 64 -1.90 -6.41 11.24
CA LEU A 64 -1.32 -7.73 11.50
C LEU A 64 -1.88 -8.81 10.57
N GLU A 65 -3.13 -8.69 10.12
CA GLU A 65 -3.74 -9.62 9.17
C GLU A 65 -3.16 -9.47 7.75
N ARG A 66 -2.96 -8.22 7.30
CA ARG A 66 -2.57 -7.95 5.91
C ARG A 66 -1.08 -7.94 5.67
N HIS A 67 -0.26 -7.74 6.71
CA HIS A 67 1.19 -7.60 6.61
C HIS A 67 1.92 -8.64 7.46
N GLU A 68 2.27 -9.76 6.83
CA GLU A 68 2.91 -10.90 7.50
C GLU A 68 4.18 -10.52 8.28
N VAL A 69 4.98 -9.58 7.78
CA VAL A 69 6.20 -9.14 8.46
C VAL A 69 5.88 -8.47 9.79
N PHE A 70 4.86 -7.60 9.84
CA PHE A 70 4.40 -6.97 11.08
C PHE A 70 3.87 -8.00 12.06
N LYS A 71 3.05 -8.95 11.57
CA LYS A 71 2.53 -10.03 12.42
C LYS A 71 3.65 -10.88 13.01
N ARG A 72 4.59 -11.33 12.19
CA ARG A 72 5.74 -12.14 12.63
C ARG A 72 6.57 -11.41 13.68
N ASN A 73 6.85 -10.13 13.50
CA ASN A 73 7.61 -9.32 14.44
C ASN A 73 6.81 -9.05 15.72
N TYR A 74 5.49 -8.88 15.63
CA TYR A 74 4.61 -8.79 16.79
C TYR A 74 4.62 -10.08 17.61
N ASP A 75 4.46 -11.23 16.97
CA ASP A 75 4.45 -12.52 17.63
C ASP A 75 5.81 -12.84 18.30
N ALA A 76 6.90 -12.52 17.63
CA ALA A 76 8.26 -12.79 18.09
C ALA A 76 8.72 -11.90 19.26
N TYR A 77 8.22 -10.66 19.34
CA TYR A 77 8.66 -9.73 20.39
C TYR A 77 8.13 -10.14 21.76
N GLN A 78 9.02 -10.23 22.75
CA GLN A 78 8.66 -10.53 24.14
C GLN A 78 8.75 -9.27 24.97
N VAL A 79 7.64 -8.87 25.58
CA VAL A 79 7.61 -7.80 26.56
C VAL A 79 7.93 -8.41 27.93
N THR A 80 9.06 -8.05 28.50
CA THR A 80 9.51 -8.55 29.81
C THR A 80 8.78 -7.86 30.95
N ALA A 81 8.46 -6.56 30.80
CA ALA A 81 7.62 -5.79 31.70
C ALA A 81 6.92 -4.67 30.93
N GLY A 82 5.69 -4.36 31.31
CA GLY A 82 5.01 -3.12 30.88
C GLY A 82 5.67 -1.89 31.52
N ILE A 83 5.16 -0.71 31.16
CA ILE A 83 5.53 0.56 31.77
C ILE A 83 4.46 0.87 32.81
N ASP A 84 4.87 0.98 34.07
CA ASP A 84 3.97 1.35 35.16
C ASP A 84 3.76 2.89 35.19
N GLY A 85 2.63 3.33 35.71
CA GLY A 85 2.36 4.75 35.95
C GLY A 85 2.00 5.56 34.70
N LEU A 86 1.72 4.92 33.57
CA LEU A 86 1.24 5.66 32.38
C LEU A 86 -0.13 6.32 32.65
N PRO A 87 -0.34 7.59 32.25
CA PRO A 87 -1.63 8.25 32.35
C PRO A 87 -2.72 7.46 31.64
N ALA A 88 -3.89 7.32 32.25
CA ALA A 88 -5.00 6.54 31.71
C ALA A 88 -5.57 7.10 30.39
N ASP A 89 -5.37 8.39 30.14
CA ASP A 89 -5.78 9.13 28.96
C ASP A 89 -4.60 9.42 27.99
N LEU A 90 -3.44 8.79 28.22
CA LEU A 90 -2.33 8.84 27.30
C LEU A 90 -2.78 8.35 25.91
N LYS A 91 -2.55 9.19 24.89
CA LYS A 91 -2.80 8.85 23.50
C LYS A 91 -1.49 8.71 22.75
N VAL A 92 -1.45 7.78 21.80
CA VAL A 92 -0.27 7.53 20.97
C VAL A 92 -0.67 7.55 19.50
N LYS A 93 -0.05 8.44 18.72
CA LYS A 93 -0.17 8.43 17.26
C LYS A 93 1.06 7.77 16.68
N ILE A 94 0.85 6.76 15.85
CA ILE A 94 1.90 5.99 15.20
C ILE A 94 1.78 6.22 13.69
N LEU A 95 2.69 7.05 13.15
CA LEU A 95 2.77 7.34 11.73
C LEU A 95 3.89 6.49 11.13
N PHE A 96 3.54 5.63 10.16
CA PHE A 96 4.45 4.59 9.71
C PHE A 96 4.23 4.25 8.24
N GLY A 97 5.21 3.58 7.62
CA GLY A 97 5.09 3.02 6.28
C GLY A 97 5.14 1.51 6.29
N THR A 98 4.19 0.83 5.65
CA THR A 98 4.22 -0.64 5.51
C THR A 98 5.38 -1.14 4.63
N TRP A 99 5.99 -0.23 3.88
CA TRP A 99 7.18 -0.41 3.05
C TRP A 99 8.49 -0.14 3.81
N CYS A 100 8.42 0.41 5.03
CA CYS A 100 9.57 0.88 5.79
C CYS A 100 10.09 -0.21 6.74
N HIS A 101 11.36 -0.60 6.60
CA HIS A 101 11.96 -1.65 7.41
C HIS A 101 12.01 -1.33 8.91
N ASP A 102 12.25 -0.06 9.27
CA ASP A 102 12.20 0.35 10.69
C ASP A 102 10.77 0.29 11.22
N SER A 103 9.75 0.60 10.40
CA SER A 103 8.35 0.42 10.79
C SER A 103 7.98 -1.04 11.00
N GLU A 104 8.44 -1.94 10.13
CA GLU A 104 8.22 -3.39 10.27
C GLU A 104 8.76 -3.93 11.60
N ARG A 105 9.86 -3.36 12.08
CA ARG A 105 10.49 -3.75 13.34
C ARG A 105 9.86 -3.08 14.55
N GLU A 106 9.73 -1.75 14.54
CA GLU A 106 9.42 -1.00 15.75
C GLU A 106 7.91 -0.85 16.02
N VAL A 107 7.05 -0.78 14.98
CA VAL A 107 5.61 -0.65 15.18
C VAL A 107 5.02 -1.85 15.93
N PRO A 108 5.29 -3.11 15.54
CA PRO A 108 4.81 -4.27 16.29
C PRO A 108 5.30 -4.31 17.74
N ARG A 109 6.55 -3.90 17.99
CA ARG A 109 7.14 -3.84 19.33
C ARG A 109 6.42 -2.80 20.21
N MET A 110 6.21 -1.61 19.66
CA MET A 110 5.47 -0.53 20.31
C MET A 110 4.05 -0.96 20.66
N LEU A 111 3.31 -1.50 19.70
CA LEU A 111 1.93 -1.97 19.91
C LEU A 111 1.84 -2.99 21.05
N LYS A 112 2.74 -3.98 21.05
CA LYS A 112 2.76 -5.02 22.08
C LYS A 112 3.12 -4.46 23.45
N LEU A 113 4.07 -3.52 23.50
CA LEU A 113 4.46 -2.84 24.74
C LEU A 113 3.33 -1.98 25.31
N LEU A 114 2.68 -1.15 24.48
CA LEU A 114 1.56 -0.31 24.90
C LEU A 114 0.40 -1.13 25.44
N THR A 115 0.07 -2.25 24.76
CA THR A 115 -0.94 -3.19 25.25
C THR A 115 -0.56 -3.78 26.62
N ALA A 116 0.69 -4.23 26.77
CA ALA A 116 1.19 -4.77 28.04
C ALA A 116 1.25 -3.73 29.18
N SER A 117 1.34 -2.44 28.80
CA SER A 117 1.33 -1.30 29.74
C SER A 117 -0.08 -0.77 30.04
N GLY A 118 -1.14 -1.45 29.52
CA GLY A 118 -2.53 -1.09 29.81
C GLY A 118 -3.09 0.08 28.99
N VAL A 119 -2.38 0.54 27.96
CA VAL A 119 -2.90 1.56 27.03
C VAL A 119 -4.03 0.96 26.20
N LYS A 120 -5.20 1.61 26.21
CA LYS A 120 -6.38 1.15 25.48
C LYS A 120 -6.16 1.27 23.96
N GLU A 121 -6.71 0.33 23.19
CA GLU A 121 -6.61 0.37 21.71
C GLU A 121 -7.20 1.66 21.14
N ASP A 122 -8.30 2.18 21.69
CA ASP A 122 -8.91 3.45 21.27
C ASP A 122 -8.01 4.69 21.48
N ASN A 123 -6.98 4.56 22.30
CA ASN A 123 -5.99 5.60 22.53
C ASN A 123 -4.79 5.48 21.57
N ILE A 124 -4.76 4.47 20.70
CA ILE A 124 -3.67 4.24 19.75
C ILE A 124 -4.20 4.50 18.34
N SER A 125 -3.65 5.51 17.67
CA SER A 125 -3.97 5.81 16.27
C SER A 125 -2.84 5.30 15.36
N LEU A 126 -3.15 4.34 14.49
CA LEU A 126 -2.23 3.85 13.47
C LEU A 126 -2.53 4.54 12.14
N ILE A 127 -1.54 5.26 11.61
CA ILE A 127 -1.66 6.07 10.39
C ILE A 127 -0.61 5.62 9.39
N SER A 128 -1.04 4.92 8.35
CA SER A 128 -0.16 4.44 7.28
C SER A 128 0.13 5.52 6.25
N LEU A 129 1.41 5.67 5.91
CA LEU A 129 1.94 6.69 5.00
C LEU A 129 2.51 6.05 3.73
N ASP A 130 2.47 6.80 2.62
CA ASP A 130 3.18 6.45 1.40
C ASP A 130 4.70 6.69 1.52
N ILE A 131 5.45 6.37 0.45
CA ILE A 131 6.92 6.57 0.42
C ILE A 131 7.36 8.03 0.55
N ARG A 132 6.45 8.99 0.28
CA ARG A 132 6.68 10.42 0.46
C ARG A 132 6.31 10.91 1.84
N LYS A 133 5.82 9.99 2.71
CA LYS A 133 5.30 10.23 4.04
C LYS A 133 4.04 11.09 4.02
N GLU A 134 3.17 10.83 3.03
CA GLU A 134 1.88 11.49 2.86
C GLU A 134 0.74 10.50 3.10
N GLU A 135 -0.41 11.01 3.48
CA GLU A 135 -1.68 10.30 3.59
C GLU A 135 -2.82 11.27 3.27
N PRO A 136 -4.05 10.78 2.97
CA PRO A 136 -5.11 11.62 2.42
C PRO A 136 -5.52 12.83 3.26
N GLU A 137 -5.41 12.74 4.60
CA GLU A 137 -5.84 13.80 5.52
C GLU A 137 -4.76 14.83 5.85
N GLY A 138 -3.52 14.61 5.39
CA GLY A 138 -2.40 15.55 5.57
C GLY A 138 -1.89 15.67 7.01
N ARG A 139 -2.23 14.72 7.89
CA ARG A 139 -1.81 14.71 9.31
C ARG A 139 -0.31 14.58 9.49
N ALA A 140 0.33 13.77 8.64
CA ALA A 140 1.78 13.62 8.68
C ALA A 140 2.50 14.96 8.47
N LYS A 141 2.04 15.76 7.52
CA LYS A 141 2.55 17.10 7.27
C LYS A 141 2.23 18.06 8.41
N ALA A 142 1.01 18.03 8.94
CA ALA A 142 0.60 18.88 10.05
C ALA A 142 1.39 18.60 11.36
N LEU A 143 1.83 17.36 11.55
CA LEU A 143 2.64 16.89 12.68
C LEU A 143 4.16 16.94 12.42
N ASP A 144 4.60 17.51 11.30
CA ASP A 144 6.00 17.58 10.84
C ASP A 144 6.71 16.21 10.85
N VAL A 145 6.03 15.17 10.39
CA VAL A 145 6.59 13.82 10.30
C VAL A 145 7.46 13.70 9.06
N ARG A 146 8.76 13.51 9.27
CA ARG A 146 9.79 13.41 8.22
C ARG A 146 10.36 12.00 8.06
N PHE A 147 10.24 11.18 9.10
CA PHE A 147 10.81 9.83 9.17
C PHE A 147 9.73 8.84 9.62
N THR A 148 9.91 7.58 9.28
CA THR A 148 8.99 6.50 9.66
C THR A 148 9.73 5.32 10.28
N PRO A 149 9.19 4.76 11.38
CA PRO A 149 8.01 5.21 12.10
C PRO A 149 8.28 6.46 12.95
N THR A 150 7.25 7.25 13.21
CA THR A 150 7.25 8.28 14.25
C THR A 150 6.12 7.99 15.24
N PHE A 151 6.47 7.87 16.50
CA PHE A 151 5.55 7.65 17.62
C PHE A 151 5.40 8.94 18.39
N ILE A 152 4.20 9.49 18.47
CA ILE A 152 3.90 10.76 19.14
C ILE A 152 3.02 10.46 20.35
N PHE A 153 3.49 10.84 21.52
CA PHE A 153 2.81 10.65 22.80
C PHE A 153 2.14 11.95 23.23
N LEU A 154 0.84 11.88 23.56
CA LEU A 154 0.04 13.05 23.88
C LEU A 154 -0.75 12.83 25.18
N LEU A 155 -0.86 13.89 25.97
CA LEU A 155 -1.80 13.99 27.09
C LEU A 155 -2.81 15.08 26.74
N GLY A 156 -4.05 14.70 26.49
CA GLY A 156 -5.02 15.62 25.86
C GLY A 156 -4.53 16.02 24.45
N ASP A 157 -4.29 17.33 24.25
CA ASP A 157 -3.75 17.91 23.01
C ASP A 157 -2.27 18.30 23.13
N ILE A 158 -1.63 18.03 24.27
CA ILE A 158 -0.24 18.37 24.52
C ILE A 158 0.65 17.20 24.12
N GLU A 159 1.63 17.45 23.24
CA GLU A 159 2.67 16.47 22.92
C GLU A 159 3.69 16.41 24.07
N LEU A 160 3.80 15.24 24.70
CA LEU A 160 4.80 14.96 25.74
C LEU A 160 6.17 14.73 25.11
N GLY A 161 6.20 14.09 23.94
CA GLY A 161 7.41 13.79 23.20
C GLY A 161 7.13 12.84 22.06
N ARG A 162 8.21 12.48 21.32
CA ARG A 162 8.13 11.54 20.21
C ARG A 162 9.39 10.69 20.10
N ILE A 163 9.21 9.46 19.62
CA ILE A 163 10.28 8.57 19.19
C ILE A 163 10.29 8.54 17.67
N ILE A 164 11.43 8.81 17.07
CA ILE A 164 11.62 8.86 15.61
C ILE A 164 12.47 7.68 15.20
N GLU A 165 11.96 6.84 14.29
CA GLU A 165 12.58 5.63 13.75
C GLU A 165 12.89 4.56 14.80
N ARG A 166 13.66 4.89 15.83
CA ARG A 166 14.13 3.98 16.90
C ARG A 166 14.21 4.70 18.23
N PRO A 167 14.05 3.98 19.35
CA PRO A 167 14.36 4.56 20.66
C PRO A 167 15.86 4.88 20.80
N VAL A 168 16.14 5.83 21.66
CA VAL A 168 17.53 6.20 22.01
C VAL A 168 18.14 5.14 22.93
N GLU A 169 17.42 4.75 23.99
CA GLU A 169 17.85 3.71 24.94
C GLU A 169 17.02 2.44 24.76
N SER A 170 15.74 2.52 25.06
CA SER A 170 14.75 1.47 24.82
C SER A 170 13.35 2.09 24.72
N LEU A 171 12.39 1.38 24.14
CA LEU A 171 11.00 1.88 24.08
C LEU A 171 10.46 2.19 25.48
N GLN A 172 10.73 1.31 26.44
CA GLN A 172 10.30 1.49 27.83
C GLN A 172 10.94 2.71 28.47
N ALA A 173 12.25 2.86 28.39
CA ALA A 173 13.00 3.94 29.02
C ALA A 173 12.61 5.32 28.42
N ASP A 174 12.57 5.39 27.09
CA ASP A 174 12.24 6.64 26.40
C ASP A 174 10.80 7.10 26.70
N ILE A 175 9.82 6.18 26.75
CA ILE A 175 8.42 6.51 27.09
C ILE A 175 8.32 6.94 28.56
N ALA A 176 8.94 6.20 29.49
CA ALA A 176 8.91 6.54 30.90
C ALA A 176 9.48 7.93 31.15
N ALA A 177 10.63 8.26 30.54
CA ALA A 177 11.23 9.58 30.65
C ALA A 177 10.33 10.72 30.12
N MET A 178 9.56 10.49 29.04
CA MET A 178 8.62 11.50 28.53
C MET A 178 7.46 11.76 29.51
N VAL A 179 6.96 10.70 30.15
CA VAL A 179 5.85 10.82 31.11
C VAL A 179 6.32 11.47 32.41
N GLU A 180 7.48 11.07 32.95
CA GLU A 180 8.05 11.68 34.17
C GLU A 180 8.32 13.18 34.04
N LEU A 181 8.67 13.67 32.85
CA LEU A 181 8.89 15.09 32.58
C LEU A 181 7.59 15.91 32.48
N SER A 182 6.43 15.25 32.45
CA SER A 182 5.12 15.88 32.31
C SER A 182 4.38 16.08 33.62
N ASP A 183 4.84 15.48 34.72
CA ASP A 183 4.34 15.65 36.10
C ASP A 183 4.95 16.90 36.76
#